data_ce25966133a0493e0b83f8ecdd294afb
#
_entry.id   ce25966133a0493e0b83f8ecdd294afb
#
_cell.length_a   1.000
_cell.length_b   1.000
_cell.length_c   1.000
_cell.angle_alpha   90.00
_cell.angle_beta   90.00
_cell.angle_gamma   90.00
#
_symmetry.space_group_name_H-M   'P 1'
#
loop_
_entity.id
_entity.type
_entity.pdbx_description
1 polymer ?
#
loop_
_entity_poly.entity_id
_entity_poly.type
_entity_poly.pdbx_seq_one_letter_code
_entity_poly.pdbx_strand_id
1 'polypeptide(L)'
;MFFLETERLQLIPLTHDLLTLCQQDRAAMEAKLGLNKSDMRIDPLYMTELEDALTHFWIPMTAAHPDRYLWYTNWEIVLKEERLAIGGIGFIGYPDENGQTETGFMLDKNFHSKGYAKEALTGITNWAFSHVEVSTIIAKTTTDNLPSRTLLERVGFLPAGQEADLLIYNKQRV
;
A
#
# COMPACT_ATOMS: atom_id res chain seq x y z
N MET A 1 -13.28 1.39 -13.60
CA MET A 1 -12.21 0.91 -12.71
C MET A 1 -12.30 1.65 -11.38
N PHE A 2 -12.24 0.92 -10.28
CA PHE A 2 -12.27 1.51 -8.95
C PHE A 2 -10.92 2.14 -8.58
N PHE A 3 -10.94 3.30 -7.95
CA PHE A 3 -9.77 3.94 -7.34
C PHE A 3 -10.23 4.89 -6.23
N LEU A 4 -9.32 5.22 -5.33
CA LEU A 4 -9.52 6.29 -4.36
C LEU A 4 -8.84 7.56 -4.86
N GLU A 5 -9.44 8.69 -4.57
CA GLU A 5 -8.90 9.98 -4.95
C GLU A 5 -8.64 10.83 -3.71
N THR A 6 -7.47 11.45 -3.66
CA THR A 6 -7.09 12.42 -2.64
C THR A 6 -6.80 13.77 -3.31
N GLU A 7 -6.26 14.73 -2.58
CA GLU A 7 -5.95 16.04 -3.16
C GLU A 7 -5.02 15.93 -4.37
N ARG A 8 -3.90 15.20 -4.23
CA ARG A 8 -2.85 15.10 -5.26
C ARG A 8 -2.72 13.71 -5.87
N LEU A 9 -3.34 12.70 -5.26
CA LEU A 9 -3.09 11.30 -5.59
C LEU A 9 -4.35 10.58 -6.09
N GLN A 10 -4.12 9.54 -6.89
CA GLN A 10 -5.04 8.43 -7.07
C GLN A 10 -4.39 7.17 -6.49
N LEU A 11 -5.16 6.40 -5.73
CA LEU A 11 -4.74 5.09 -5.25
C LEU A 11 -5.49 4.05 -6.07
N ILE A 12 -4.77 3.33 -6.93
CA ILE A 12 -5.37 2.43 -7.93
C ILE A 12 -5.08 0.98 -7.55
N PRO A 13 -6.07 0.22 -7.08
CA PRO A 13 -5.87 -1.19 -6.77
C PRO A 13 -5.69 -1.99 -8.06
N LEU A 14 -4.63 -2.80 -8.12
CA LEU A 14 -4.36 -3.63 -9.27
C LEU A 14 -5.24 -4.89 -9.21
N THR A 15 -5.98 -5.13 -10.28
CA THR A 15 -6.72 -6.39 -10.47
C THR A 15 -5.75 -7.55 -10.65
N HIS A 16 -6.22 -8.78 -10.53
CA HIS A 16 -5.40 -9.98 -10.80
C HIS A 16 -4.71 -9.91 -12.17
N ASP A 17 -5.43 -9.48 -13.21
CA ASP A 17 -4.88 -9.37 -14.56
C ASP A 17 -3.79 -8.28 -14.64
N LEU A 18 -3.98 -7.15 -13.96
CA LEU A 18 -2.98 -6.09 -13.90
C LEU A 18 -1.74 -6.51 -13.12
N LEU A 19 -1.90 -7.28 -12.05
CA LEU A 19 -0.76 -7.83 -11.30
C LEU A 19 0.04 -8.81 -12.16
N THR A 20 -0.64 -9.68 -12.89
CA THR A 20 0.01 -10.62 -13.81
C THR A 20 0.76 -9.89 -14.92
N LEU A 21 0.15 -8.86 -15.49
CA LEU A 21 0.81 -8.00 -16.48
C LEU A 21 2.01 -7.28 -15.89
N CYS A 22 1.87 -6.74 -14.68
CA CYS A 22 2.96 -6.07 -13.96
C CYS A 22 4.17 -6.99 -13.74
N GLN A 23 3.92 -8.26 -13.42
CA GLN A 23 4.99 -9.26 -13.27
C GLN A 23 5.76 -9.50 -14.57
N GLN A 24 5.06 -9.49 -15.70
CA GLN A 24 5.66 -9.68 -17.03
C GLN A 24 6.35 -8.42 -17.54
N ASP A 25 5.67 -7.29 -17.43
CA ASP A 25 6.11 -5.99 -17.95
C ASP A 25 5.39 -4.85 -17.21
N ARG A 26 6.09 -4.22 -16.27
CA ARG A 26 5.54 -3.11 -15.49
C ARG A 26 5.13 -1.94 -16.39
N ALA A 27 5.93 -1.61 -17.40
CA ALA A 27 5.62 -0.49 -18.31
C ALA A 27 4.32 -0.74 -19.10
N ALA A 28 4.06 -2.00 -19.47
CA ALA A 28 2.81 -2.37 -20.12
C ALA A 28 1.61 -2.23 -19.18
N MET A 29 1.77 -2.58 -17.91
CA MET A 29 0.73 -2.37 -16.89
C MET A 29 0.45 -0.88 -16.70
N GLU A 30 1.48 -0.06 -16.57
CA GLU A 30 1.33 1.39 -16.45
C GLU A 30 0.61 1.98 -17.68
N ALA A 31 1.01 1.57 -18.89
CA ALA A 31 0.37 2.01 -20.13
C ALA A 31 -1.11 1.61 -20.19
N LYS A 32 -1.45 0.41 -19.74
CA LYS A 32 -2.84 -0.07 -19.66
C LYS A 32 -3.69 0.77 -18.70
N LEU A 33 -3.08 1.32 -17.65
CA LEU A 33 -3.71 2.26 -16.72
C LEU A 33 -3.72 3.71 -17.26
N GLY A 34 -3.13 3.95 -18.44
CA GLY A 34 -2.99 5.28 -18.99
C GLY A 34 -1.98 6.15 -18.27
N LEU A 35 -1.01 5.54 -17.62
CA LEU A 35 0.05 6.22 -16.88
C LEU A 35 1.30 6.40 -17.72
N ASN A 36 2.09 7.38 -17.37
CA ASN A 36 3.43 7.54 -17.88
C ASN A 36 4.36 6.50 -17.27
N LYS A 37 5.41 6.12 -18.00
CA LYS A 37 6.40 5.17 -17.51
C LYS A 37 7.15 5.74 -16.30
N SER A 38 7.16 4.98 -15.20
CA SER A 38 7.89 5.34 -13.99
C SER A 38 9.30 4.73 -13.98
N ASP A 39 10.23 5.41 -13.31
CA ASP A 39 11.55 4.86 -13.02
C ASP A 39 11.59 4.03 -11.74
N MET A 40 10.64 4.24 -10.86
CA MET A 40 10.43 3.57 -9.57
C MET A 40 11.76 3.26 -8.85
N ARG A 41 12.41 4.30 -8.33
CA ARG A 41 13.68 4.16 -7.61
C ARG A 41 13.46 3.78 -6.15
N ILE A 42 13.65 2.51 -5.88
CA ILE A 42 13.44 1.90 -4.57
C ILE A 42 14.73 1.20 -4.15
N ASP A 43 14.95 1.12 -2.84
CA ASP A 43 16.05 0.34 -2.28
C ASP A 43 15.98 -1.11 -2.79
N PRO A 44 17.12 -1.72 -3.22
CA PRO A 44 17.12 -3.10 -3.73
C PRO A 44 16.51 -4.13 -2.78
N LEU A 45 16.63 -3.94 -1.47
CA LEU A 45 16.01 -4.82 -0.48
C LEU A 45 14.47 -4.79 -0.61
N TYR A 46 13.89 -3.59 -0.71
CA TYR A 46 12.44 -3.43 -0.88
C TYR A 46 11.97 -3.91 -2.26
N MET A 47 12.80 -3.79 -3.30
CA MET A 47 12.46 -4.37 -4.61
C MET A 47 12.31 -5.88 -4.54
N THR A 48 13.20 -6.56 -3.82
CA THR A 48 13.11 -8.00 -3.61
C THR A 48 11.82 -8.37 -2.86
N GLU A 49 11.47 -7.63 -1.82
CA GLU A 49 10.23 -7.84 -1.07
C GLU A 49 8.98 -7.64 -1.94
N LEU A 50 9.01 -6.64 -2.84
CA LEU A 50 7.90 -6.38 -3.76
C LEU A 50 7.73 -7.48 -4.79
N GLU A 51 8.82 -7.96 -5.38
CA GLU A 51 8.80 -9.07 -6.33
C GLU A 51 8.27 -10.36 -5.66
N ASP A 52 8.69 -10.59 -4.43
CA ASP A 52 8.22 -11.71 -3.62
C ASP A 52 6.71 -11.59 -3.30
N ALA A 53 6.28 -10.41 -2.87
CA ALA A 53 4.87 -10.12 -2.60
C ALA A 53 4.01 -10.29 -3.86
N LEU A 54 4.47 -9.81 -5.00
CA LEU A 54 3.77 -9.91 -6.28
C LEU A 54 3.57 -11.37 -6.67
N THR A 55 4.62 -12.18 -6.58
CA THR A 55 4.62 -13.58 -7.00
C THR A 55 3.91 -14.51 -6.02
N HIS A 56 4.13 -14.33 -4.72
CA HIS A 56 3.72 -15.27 -3.68
C HIS A 56 2.51 -14.82 -2.86
N PHE A 57 2.10 -13.56 -2.96
CA PHE A 57 0.96 -13.06 -2.22
C PHE A 57 -0.11 -12.44 -3.13
N TRP A 58 0.18 -11.33 -3.79
CA TRP A 58 -0.86 -10.58 -4.52
C TRP A 58 -1.49 -11.38 -5.66
N ILE A 59 -0.70 -12.00 -6.52
CA ILE A 59 -1.25 -12.78 -7.65
C ILE A 59 -2.07 -13.96 -7.15
N PRO A 60 -1.56 -14.86 -6.26
CA PRO A 60 -2.36 -15.99 -5.80
C PRO A 60 -3.56 -15.59 -4.95
N MET A 61 -3.44 -14.55 -4.12
CA MET A 61 -4.53 -14.14 -3.22
C MET A 61 -5.66 -13.44 -3.95
N THR A 62 -5.37 -12.63 -4.96
CA THR A 62 -6.41 -12.01 -5.79
C THR A 62 -7.15 -13.03 -6.66
N ALA A 63 -6.47 -14.10 -7.08
CA ALA A 63 -7.11 -15.23 -7.74
C ALA A 63 -8.04 -16.00 -6.81
N ALA A 64 -7.60 -16.23 -5.56
CA ALA A 64 -8.38 -16.96 -4.56
C ALA A 64 -9.57 -16.16 -4.01
N HIS A 65 -9.47 -14.84 -3.99
CA HIS A 65 -10.45 -13.93 -3.39
C HIS A 65 -10.88 -12.82 -4.34
N PRO A 66 -11.48 -13.14 -5.51
CA PRO A 66 -11.83 -12.11 -6.50
C PRO A 66 -12.82 -11.08 -5.98
N ASP A 67 -13.75 -11.46 -5.10
CA ASP A 67 -14.74 -10.55 -4.50
C ASP A 67 -14.16 -9.61 -3.43
N ARG A 68 -12.97 -9.90 -2.96
CA ARG A 68 -12.26 -9.17 -1.90
C ARG A 68 -10.86 -8.75 -2.31
N TYR A 69 -10.57 -8.70 -3.61
CA TYR A 69 -9.24 -8.45 -4.12
C TYR A 69 -8.63 -7.13 -3.61
N LEU A 70 -9.46 -6.14 -3.29
CA LEU A 70 -9.01 -4.85 -2.74
C LEU A 70 -8.18 -4.99 -1.46
N TRP A 71 -8.40 -6.09 -0.71
CA TRP A 71 -7.68 -6.38 0.54
C TRP A 71 -6.41 -7.22 0.34
N TYR A 72 -6.18 -7.71 -0.88
CA TYR A 72 -5.10 -8.65 -1.19
C TYR A 72 -4.21 -8.18 -2.33
N THR A 73 -4.29 -6.90 -2.69
CA THR A 73 -3.55 -6.36 -3.84
C THR A 73 -2.68 -5.18 -3.47
N ASN A 74 -1.77 -4.84 -4.36
CA ASN A 74 -1.07 -3.57 -4.33
C ASN A 74 -1.95 -2.48 -4.94
N TRP A 75 -2.02 -1.34 -4.27
CA TRP A 75 -2.62 -0.12 -4.80
C TRP A 75 -1.49 0.80 -5.26
N GLU A 76 -1.42 1.08 -6.54
CA GLU A 76 -0.47 2.04 -7.07
C GLU A 76 -0.78 3.43 -6.53
N ILE A 77 0.24 4.10 -5.99
CA ILE A 77 0.14 5.50 -5.59
C ILE A 77 0.52 6.33 -6.81
N VAL A 78 -0.43 7.10 -7.35
CA VAL A 78 -0.28 7.83 -8.60
C VAL A 78 -0.42 9.33 -8.37
N LEU A 79 0.56 10.11 -8.83
CA LEU A 79 0.42 11.57 -8.94
C LEU A 79 -0.54 11.90 -10.07
N LYS A 80 -1.64 12.59 -9.78
CA LYS A 80 -2.70 12.89 -10.74
C LYS A 80 -2.22 13.75 -11.90
N GLU A 81 -1.53 14.83 -11.61
CA GLU A 81 -1.07 15.80 -12.60
C GLU A 81 -0.08 15.19 -13.59
N GLU A 82 0.84 14.38 -13.09
CA GLU A 82 1.90 13.80 -13.90
C GLU A 82 1.52 12.43 -14.47
N ARG A 83 0.39 11.87 -14.04
CA ARG A 83 -0.05 10.52 -14.37
C ARG A 83 1.08 9.51 -14.16
N LEU A 84 1.73 9.60 -13.00
CA LEU A 84 2.96 8.88 -12.69
C LEU A 84 2.80 8.07 -11.41
N ALA A 85 3.06 6.77 -11.47
CA ALA A 85 3.15 5.91 -10.30
C ALA A 85 4.42 6.23 -9.51
N ILE A 86 4.27 6.49 -8.21
CA ILE A 86 5.37 6.89 -7.32
C ILE A 86 5.59 5.93 -6.17
N GLY A 87 4.76 4.90 -6.04
CA GLY A 87 4.86 3.92 -4.97
C GLY A 87 3.68 2.98 -4.93
N GLY A 88 3.58 2.24 -3.85
CA GLY A 88 2.52 1.29 -3.60
C GLY A 88 2.10 1.27 -2.13
N ILE A 89 0.85 0.92 -1.90
CA ILE A 89 0.24 0.80 -0.58
C ILE A 89 -0.82 -0.30 -0.63
N GLY A 90 -1.11 -0.93 0.49
CA GLY A 90 -2.15 -1.96 0.51
C GLY A 90 -2.30 -2.63 1.85
N PHE A 91 -3.07 -3.70 1.87
CA PHE A 91 -3.34 -4.52 3.05
C PHE A 91 -2.83 -5.94 2.85
N ILE A 92 -2.52 -6.60 3.98
CA ILE A 92 -2.06 -8.00 4.00
C ILE A 92 -3.26 -8.92 4.27
N GLY A 93 -4.43 -8.58 3.77
CA GLY A 93 -5.62 -9.40 3.85
C GLY A 93 -6.87 -8.69 4.35
N TYR A 94 -7.99 -9.38 4.18
CA TYR A 94 -9.28 -8.98 4.72
C TYR A 94 -9.22 -8.97 6.26
N PRO A 95 -9.98 -8.09 6.93
CA PRO A 95 -10.00 -8.06 8.40
C PRO A 95 -10.31 -9.43 9.00
N ASP A 96 -9.56 -9.77 10.04
CA ASP A 96 -9.76 -11.02 10.78
C ASP A 96 -11.02 -10.98 11.66
N GLU A 97 -11.24 -12.02 12.44
CA GLU A 97 -12.39 -12.15 13.35
C GLU A 97 -12.41 -11.06 14.45
N ASN A 98 -11.28 -10.43 14.72
CA ASN A 98 -11.14 -9.33 15.68
C ASN A 98 -11.24 -7.95 15.00
N GLY A 99 -11.51 -7.92 13.70
CA GLY A 99 -11.58 -6.69 12.93
C GLY A 99 -10.23 -6.04 12.65
N GLN A 100 -9.14 -6.83 12.68
CA GLN A 100 -7.79 -6.34 12.46
C GLN A 100 -7.32 -6.63 11.05
N THR A 101 -6.68 -5.64 10.43
CA THR A 101 -5.94 -5.81 9.17
C THR A 101 -4.61 -5.09 9.27
N GLU A 102 -3.66 -5.50 8.44
CA GLU A 102 -2.32 -4.90 8.42
C GLU A 102 -2.10 -4.17 7.10
N THR A 103 -1.50 -2.98 7.17
CA THR A 103 -1.14 -2.18 6.00
C THR A 103 0.37 -2.06 5.85
N GLY A 104 0.82 -1.95 4.61
CA GLY A 104 2.20 -1.67 4.26
C GLY A 104 2.26 -0.70 3.08
N PHE A 105 3.34 0.04 2.97
CA PHE A 105 3.52 1.03 1.92
C PHE A 105 4.99 1.23 1.59
N MET A 106 5.24 1.72 0.40
CA MET A 106 6.56 2.17 -0.04
C MET A 106 6.43 3.29 -1.05
N LEU A 107 7.48 4.10 -1.16
CA LEU A 107 7.52 5.25 -2.05
C LEU A 107 8.88 5.33 -2.74
N ASP A 108 8.87 5.71 -4.02
CA ASP A 108 10.07 6.05 -4.76
C ASP A 108 10.85 7.16 -4.02
N LYS A 109 12.16 6.99 -3.89
CA LYS A 109 13.06 7.89 -3.16
C LYS A 109 12.96 9.35 -3.63
N ASN A 110 12.69 9.56 -4.92
CA ASN A 110 12.58 10.91 -5.50
C ASN A 110 11.34 11.67 -5.02
N PHE A 111 10.39 10.98 -4.38
CA PHE A 111 9.12 11.55 -3.92
C PHE A 111 8.99 11.58 -2.39
N HIS A 112 10.07 11.25 -1.67
CA HIS A 112 10.12 11.37 -0.22
C HIS A 112 10.04 12.84 0.24
N SER A 113 9.61 13.05 1.48
CA SER A 113 9.59 14.36 2.17
C SER A 113 8.67 15.42 1.53
N LYS A 114 7.72 15.00 0.71
CA LYS A 114 6.73 15.87 0.05
C LYS A 114 5.30 15.69 0.56
N GLY A 115 5.11 14.82 1.55
CA GLY A 115 3.80 14.55 2.16
C GLY A 115 2.95 13.52 1.42
N TYR A 116 3.43 12.92 0.35
CA TYR A 116 2.65 11.96 -0.44
C TYR A 116 2.33 10.67 0.32
N ALA A 117 3.30 10.13 1.07
CA ALA A 117 3.06 8.93 1.87
C ALA A 117 2.01 9.16 2.95
N LYS A 118 2.03 10.33 3.60
CA LYS A 118 1.01 10.72 4.58
C LYS A 118 -0.38 10.80 3.94
N GLU A 119 -0.46 11.42 2.77
CA GLU A 119 -1.72 11.56 2.02
C GLU A 119 -2.27 10.20 1.60
N ALA A 120 -1.43 9.33 1.06
CA ALA A 120 -1.82 7.97 0.66
C ALA A 120 -2.28 7.13 1.84
N LEU A 121 -1.50 7.13 2.93
CA LEU A 121 -1.83 6.35 4.12
C LEU A 121 -3.12 6.84 4.78
N THR A 122 -3.35 8.14 4.83
CA THR A 122 -4.60 8.73 5.31
C THR A 122 -5.78 8.28 4.43
N GLY A 123 -5.63 8.35 3.12
CA GLY A 123 -6.68 7.96 2.17
C GLY A 123 -7.08 6.50 2.30
N ILE A 124 -6.11 5.59 2.33
CA ILE A 124 -6.40 4.16 2.38
C ILE A 124 -6.93 3.72 3.76
N THR A 125 -6.45 4.33 4.85
CA THR A 125 -6.97 4.03 6.19
C THR A 125 -8.41 4.52 6.37
N ASN A 126 -8.74 5.69 5.82
CA ASN A 126 -10.12 6.18 5.82
C ASN A 126 -11.04 5.25 5.02
N TRP A 127 -10.58 4.77 3.86
CA TRP A 127 -11.32 3.77 3.09
C TRP A 127 -11.54 2.50 3.89
N ALA A 128 -10.51 1.95 4.51
CA ALA A 128 -10.64 0.75 5.32
C ALA A 128 -11.64 0.92 6.46
N PHE A 129 -11.56 2.04 7.19
CA PHE A 129 -12.49 2.34 8.28
C PHE A 129 -13.93 2.64 7.82
N SER A 130 -14.17 2.85 6.53
CA SER A 130 -15.54 2.91 6.01
C SER A 130 -16.23 1.55 6.02
N HIS A 131 -15.47 0.47 6.17
CA HIS A 131 -16.00 -0.89 6.29
C HIS A 131 -16.21 -1.24 7.76
N VAL A 132 -17.42 -1.65 8.10
CA VAL A 132 -17.81 -1.94 9.50
C VAL A 132 -16.99 -3.07 10.12
N GLU A 133 -16.44 -3.96 9.32
CA GLU A 133 -15.60 -5.09 9.74
C GLU A 133 -14.24 -4.67 10.26
N VAL A 134 -13.77 -3.45 9.95
CA VAL A 134 -12.46 -2.97 10.38
C VAL A 134 -12.57 -2.19 11.66
N SER A 135 -11.95 -2.68 12.73
CA SER A 135 -11.83 -1.97 14.00
C SER A 135 -10.43 -1.41 14.23
N THR A 136 -9.41 -2.10 13.72
CA THR A 136 -8.01 -1.74 13.96
C THR A 136 -7.17 -2.01 12.71
N ILE A 137 -6.31 -1.05 12.38
CA ILE A 137 -5.30 -1.21 11.33
C ILE A 137 -3.94 -1.28 11.99
N ILE A 138 -3.16 -2.30 11.63
CA ILE A 138 -1.82 -2.55 12.14
C ILE A 138 -0.80 -2.13 11.07
N ALA A 139 0.31 -1.54 11.48
CA ALA A 139 1.47 -1.30 10.63
C ALA A 139 2.74 -1.68 11.38
N LYS A 140 3.69 -2.28 10.68
CA LYS A 140 4.97 -2.71 11.26
C LYS A 140 6.11 -2.01 10.54
N THR A 141 7.13 -1.65 11.29
CA THR A 141 8.35 -1.03 10.75
C THR A 141 9.54 -1.39 11.61
N THR A 142 10.74 -1.37 11.04
CA THR A 142 11.96 -1.63 11.80
C THR A 142 12.26 -0.48 12.78
N THR A 143 12.97 -0.80 13.86
CA THR A 143 13.28 0.16 14.93
C THR A 143 14.10 1.36 14.42
N ASP A 144 14.94 1.16 13.39
CA ASP A 144 15.81 2.17 12.80
C ASP A 144 15.15 2.98 11.67
N ASN A 145 13.95 2.58 11.21
CA ASN A 145 13.24 3.31 10.16
C ASN A 145 12.47 4.51 10.74
N LEU A 146 13.23 5.54 11.11
CA LEU A 146 12.67 6.74 11.72
C LEU A 146 11.66 7.47 10.83
N PRO A 147 11.87 7.62 9.49
CA PRO A 147 10.86 8.24 8.62
C PRO A 147 9.51 7.51 8.65
N SER A 148 9.49 6.19 8.62
CA SER A 148 8.26 5.38 8.69
C SER A 148 7.57 5.55 10.05
N ARG A 149 8.32 5.51 11.14
CA ARG A 149 7.80 5.72 12.50
C ARG A 149 7.13 7.09 12.64
N THR A 150 7.83 8.13 12.20
CA THR A 150 7.30 9.51 12.23
C THR A 150 6.04 9.63 11.38
N LEU A 151 6.00 9.02 10.21
CA LEU A 151 4.84 9.02 9.33
C LEU A 151 3.63 8.35 10.00
N LEU A 152 3.82 7.17 10.57
CA LEU A 152 2.76 6.43 11.26
C LEU A 152 2.15 7.27 12.40
N GLU A 153 2.99 7.88 13.23
CA GLU A 153 2.54 8.74 14.32
C GLU A 153 1.76 9.96 13.81
N ARG A 154 2.21 10.58 12.73
CA ARG A 154 1.52 11.73 12.11
C ARG A 154 0.14 11.37 11.52
N VAL A 155 -0.06 10.13 11.14
CA VAL A 155 -1.36 9.64 10.63
C VAL A 155 -2.25 9.14 11.76
N GLY A 156 -1.75 9.13 13.00
CA GLY A 156 -2.53 8.76 14.17
C GLY A 156 -2.38 7.31 14.60
N PHE A 157 -1.37 6.61 14.09
CA PHE A 157 -0.99 5.31 14.64
C PHE A 157 -0.24 5.49 15.95
N LEU A 158 -0.48 4.60 16.89
CA LEU A 158 0.15 4.59 18.20
C LEU A 158 1.03 3.34 18.38
N PRO A 159 2.16 3.47 19.08
CA PRO A 159 2.97 2.29 19.42
C PRO A 159 2.13 1.25 20.15
N ALA A 160 2.19 0.00 19.72
CA ALA A 160 1.38 -1.10 20.26
C ALA A 160 2.19 -2.31 20.68
N GLY A 161 3.50 -2.32 20.45
CA GLY A 161 4.37 -3.42 20.84
C GLY A 161 5.59 -3.57 19.95
N GLN A 162 6.30 -4.66 20.15
CA GLN A 162 7.48 -5.02 19.38
C GLN A 162 7.53 -6.54 19.18
N GLU A 163 7.87 -6.96 17.99
CA GLU A 163 8.07 -8.35 17.62
C GLU A 163 9.41 -8.48 16.91
N ALA A 164 10.39 -9.12 17.56
CA ALA A 164 11.79 -9.15 17.11
C ALA A 164 12.33 -7.71 16.89
N ASP A 165 12.78 -7.38 15.68
CA ASP A 165 13.28 -6.05 15.31
C ASP A 165 12.20 -5.13 14.72
N LEU A 166 10.92 -5.57 14.72
CA LEU A 166 9.80 -4.83 14.20
C LEU A 166 9.02 -4.15 15.33
N LEU A 167 8.85 -2.85 15.21
CA LEU A 167 7.89 -2.08 16.01
C LEU A 167 6.49 -2.26 15.43
N ILE A 168 5.53 -2.48 16.30
CA ILE A 168 4.12 -2.62 15.93
C ILE A 168 3.40 -1.32 16.31
N TYR A 169 2.69 -0.78 15.34
CA TYR A 169 1.81 0.37 15.51
C TYR A 169 0.38 -0.05 15.21
N ASN A 170 -0.58 0.57 15.87
CA ASN A 170 -1.97 0.39 15.50
C ASN A 170 -2.74 1.71 15.45
N LYS A 171 -3.80 1.72 14.66
CA LYS A 171 -4.78 2.79 14.60
C LYS A 171 -6.16 2.17 14.75
N GLN A 172 -6.90 2.63 15.75
CA GLN A 172 -8.24 2.16 16.01
C GLN A 172 -9.28 3.07 15.34
N ARG A 173 -10.42 2.48 15.02
CA ARG A 173 -11.58 3.26 14.58
C ARG A 173 -11.97 4.26 15.66
N VAL A 174 -12.20 5.47 15.26
CA VAL A 174 -12.70 6.53 16.14
C VAL A 174 -14.22 6.48 16.24
#